data_36fe32144423edea4c6446d61423fe48
#
_entry.id   36fe32144423edea4c6446d61423fe48
#
_cell.length_a   1.000
_cell.length_b   1.000
_cell.length_c   1.000
_cell.angle_alpha   90.00
_cell.angle_beta   90.00
_cell.angle_gamma   90.00
#
_symmetry.space_group_name_H-M   'P 1'
#
loop_
_entity.id
_entity.type
_entity.pdbx_description
1 polymer ?
#
loop_
_entity_poly.entity_id
_entity_poly.type
_entity_poly.pdbx_seq_one_letter_code
_entity_poly.pdbx_strand_id
1 'polypeptide(L)'
;MSSSSPDGQAPDADTTELLSAIEVPLGAELLERALMHRSFAYENGGLPTNERLEFLGDSVLGLIVTDTLFNQYPDLPEGQLAKLRAAVVNMRALAGVARGLKLGNYVRLGKGEEGTGGRDKSSILADTLEAVIGAVYLDKGLPLRTCPGGAQEGLVTWRRL
;
A
#
# COMPACT_ATOMS: atom_id res chain seq x y z
N MET A 1 -6.66 3.82 -44.72
CA MET A 1 -5.90 4.36 -43.58
C MET A 1 -6.36 3.61 -42.34
N SER A 2 -5.61 2.56 -41.98
CA SER A 2 -5.91 1.73 -40.80
C SER A 2 -5.23 2.33 -39.61
N SER A 3 -6.00 2.82 -38.65
CA SER A 3 -5.52 3.21 -37.31
C SER A 3 -5.31 1.96 -36.48
N SER A 4 -4.05 1.58 -36.30
CA SER A 4 -3.66 0.54 -35.35
C SER A 4 -3.78 1.09 -33.95
N SER A 5 -4.72 0.60 -33.18
CA SER A 5 -4.77 0.77 -31.73
C SER A 5 -3.59 0.04 -31.11
N PRO A 6 -2.91 0.60 -30.11
CA PRO A 6 -1.90 -0.13 -29.35
C PRO A 6 -2.59 -0.99 -28.29
N ASP A 7 -2.97 -2.21 -28.67
CA ASP A 7 -3.42 -3.24 -27.75
C ASP A 7 -2.22 -3.82 -27.01
N GLY A 8 -1.89 -3.20 -25.90
CA GLY A 8 -0.94 -3.65 -24.90
C GLY A 8 -1.51 -3.51 -23.48
N GLN A 9 -2.82 -3.74 -23.34
CA GLN A 9 -3.48 -3.70 -22.04
C GLN A 9 -3.20 -5.02 -21.34
N ALA A 10 -2.32 -5.00 -20.34
CA ALA A 10 -2.26 -6.08 -19.37
C ALA A 10 -3.68 -6.28 -18.80
N PRO A 11 -4.12 -7.54 -18.55
CA PRO A 11 -5.48 -7.78 -18.10
C PRO A 11 -5.77 -6.93 -16.87
N ASP A 12 -6.86 -6.18 -16.91
CA ASP A 12 -7.43 -5.54 -15.74
C ASP A 12 -7.74 -6.66 -14.74
N ALA A 13 -6.81 -6.91 -13.84
CA ALA A 13 -7.09 -7.75 -12.69
C ALA A 13 -8.24 -7.07 -11.97
N ASP A 14 -9.35 -7.77 -11.83
CA ASP A 14 -10.51 -7.25 -11.12
C ASP A 14 -10.10 -6.88 -9.69
N THR A 15 -9.95 -5.59 -9.44
CA THR A 15 -9.50 -5.05 -8.16
C THR A 15 -10.60 -5.06 -7.09
N THR A 16 -11.78 -5.55 -7.43
CA THR A 16 -12.93 -5.62 -6.51
C THR A 16 -12.62 -6.46 -5.27
N GLU A 17 -11.95 -7.62 -5.45
CA GLU A 17 -11.53 -8.45 -4.33
C GLU A 17 -10.50 -7.75 -3.44
N LEU A 18 -9.55 -7.03 -4.04
CA LEU A 18 -8.55 -6.27 -3.31
C LEU A 18 -9.21 -5.16 -2.48
N LEU A 19 -10.09 -4.38 -3.08
CA LEU A 19 -10.85 -3.34 -2.38
C LEU A 19 -11.69 -3.91 -1.25
N SER A 20 -12.31 -5.07 -1.46
CA SER A 20 -13.05 -5.78 -0.42
C SER A 20 -12.14 -6.25 0.71
N ALA A 21 -10.94 -6.74 0.40
CA ALA A 21 -9.96 -7.20 1.39
C ALA A 21 -9.37 -6.04 2.20
N ILE A 22 -9.18 -4.88 1.58
CA ILE A 22 -8.72 -3.66 2.25
C ILE A 22 -9.84 -3.03 3.10
N GLU A 23 -11.11 -3.33 2.77
CA GLU A 23 -12.31 -2.77 3.42
C GLU A 23 -12.39 -1.23 3.37
N VAL A 24 -11.68 -0.61 2.42
CA VAL A 24 -11.69 0.84 2.20
C VAL A 24 -12.09 1.12 0.77
N PRO A 25 -13.12 1.93 0.55
CA PRO A 25 -13.37 2.45 -0.78
C PRO A 25 -12.23 3.41 -1.16
N LEU A 26 -11.44 3.03 -2.14
CA LEU A 26 -10.35 3.82 -2.68
C LEU A 26 -10.66 4.20 -4.13
N GLY A 27 -10.40 5.45 -4.49
CA GLY A 27 -10.58 5.93 -5.87
C GLY A 27 -9.73 5.13 -6.85
N ALA A 28 -10.33 4.76 -7.99
CA ALA A 28 -9.69 3.89 -8.98
C ALA A 28 -8.34 4.42 -9.48
N GLU A 29 -8.22 5.72 -9.71
CA GLU A 29 -6.97 6.36 -10.15
C GLU A 29 -5.83 6.22 -9.13
N LEU A 30 -6.13 6.42 -7.84
CA LEU A 30 -5.14 6.27 -6.76
C LEU A 30 -4.73 4.81 -6.59
N LEU A 31 -5.69 3.88 -6.67
CA LEU A 31 -5.39 2.46 -6.60
C LEU A 31 -4.52 2.01 -7.77
N GLU A 32 -4.88 2.39 -8.99
CA GLU A 32 -4.10 2.07 -10.18
C GLU A 32 -2.66 2.56 -10.05
N ARG A 33 -2.48 3.80 -9.58
CA ARG A 33 -1.16 4.37 -9.36
C ARG A 33 -0.40 3.64 -8.25
N ALA A 34 -1.04 3.26 -7.15
CA ALA A 34 -0.42 2.51 -6.07
C ALA A 34 0.09 1.13 -6.53
N LEU A 35 -0.57 0.54 -7.52
CA LEU A 35 -0.20 -0.76 -8.09
C LEU A 35 0.83 -0.66 -9.24
N MET A 36 1.23 0.54 -9.65
CA MET A 36 2.11 0.79 -10.80
C MET A 36 3.59 0.70 -10.40
N HIS A 37 4.22 -0.46 -10.57
CA HIS A 37 5.65 -0.61 -10.36
C HIS A 37 6.46 0.09 -11.46
N ARG A 38 7.62 0.65 -11.12
CA ARG A 38 8.49 1.37 -12.06
C ARG A 38 8.88 0.56 -13.30
N SER A 39 9.02 -0.76 -13.20
CA SER A 39 9.36 -1.60 -14.35
C SER A 39 8.28 -1.57 -15.42
N PHE A 40 7.02 -1.60 -15.03
CA PHE A 40 5.89 -1.47 -15.97
C PHE A 40 5.84 -0.06 -16.56
N ALA A 41 5.97 0.95 -15.74
CA ALA A 41 5.95 2.34 -16.19
C ALA A 41 7.05 2.62 -17.22
N TYR A 42 8.26 2.09 -16.99
CA TYR A 42 9.39 2.23 -17.90
C TYR A 42 9.12 1.57 -19.26
N GLU A 43 8.57 0.35 -19.28
CA GLU A 43 8.24 -0.37 -20.51
C GLU A 43 7.05 0.25 -21.27
N ASN A 44 6.24 1.08 -20.63
CA ASN A 44 5.03 1.68 -21.19
C ASN A 44 5.11 3.22 -21.33
N GLY A 45 6.29 3.74 -21.65
CA GLY A 45 6.45 5.14 -22.03
C GLY A 45 6.61 6.12 -20.86
N GLY A 46 6.98 5.65 -19.67
CA GLY A 46 7.27 6.51 -18.53
C GLY A 46 6.01 6.99 -17.79
N LEU A 47 5.08 6.09 -17.55
CA LEU A 47 3.90 6.33 -16.72
C LEU A 47 4.27 6.75 -15.29
N PRO A 48 3.37 7.44 -14.56
CA PRO A 48 3.59 7.72 -13.14
C PRO A 48 3.70 6.45 -12.32
N THR A 49 4.76 6.32 -11.52
CA THR A 49 5.03 5.17 -10.66
C THR A 49 4.39 5.30 -9.28
N ASN A 50 4.43 4.23 -8.50
CA ASN A 50 3.97 4.21 -7.11
C ASN A 50 5.00 4.74 -6.10
N GLU A 51 6.22 5.06 -6.51
CA GLU A 51 7.33 5.42 -5.60
C GLU A 51 7.02 6.62 -4.69
N ARG A 52 6.32 7.63 -5.18
CA ARG A 52 5.92 8.76 -4.34
C ARG A 52 4.82 8.42 -3.33
N LEU A 53 3.94 7.50 -3.68
CA LEU A 53 2.92 6.97 -2.76
C LEU A 53 3.55 6.08 -1.71
N GLU A 54 4.51 5.24 -2.07
CA GLU A 54 5.34 4.45 -1.16
C GLU A 54 6.03 5.35 -0.13
N PHE A 55 6.74 6.38 -0.58
CA PHE A 55 7.39 7.35 0.30
C PHE A 55 6.43 7.97 1.32
N LEU A 56 5.25 8.38 0.87
CA LEU A 56 4.21 8.92 1.74
C LEU A 56 3.67 7.85 2.70
N GLY A 57 3.39 6.66 2.18
CA GLY A 57 2.82 5.55 2.92
C GLY A 57 3.73 5.02 4.03
N ASP A 58 5.04 4.98 3.82
CA ASP A 58 6.02 4.65 4.85
C ASP A 58 5.87 5.56 6.07
N SER A 59 5.79 6.87 5.85
CA SER A 59 5.62 7.86 6.92
C SER A 59 4.26 7.74 7.62
N VAL A 60 3.20 7.52 6.85
CA VAL A 60 1.83 7.32 7.38
C VAL A 60 1.77 6.07 8.24
N LEU A 61 2.30 4.96 7.75
CA LEU A 61 2.37 3.69 8.50
C LEU A 61 3.18 3.85 9.78
N GLY A 62 4.34 4.48 9.69
CA GLY A 62 5.20 4.77 10.84
C GLY A 62 4.47 5.55 11.93
N LEU A 63 3.70 6.57 11.54
CA LEU A 63 2.90 7.37 12.47
C LEU A 63 1.78 6.57 13.11
N ILE A 64 1.01 5.80 12.33
CA ILE A 64 -0.11 4.99 12.82
C ILE A 64 0.37 3.95 13.83
N VAL A 65 1.44 3.23 13.51
CA VAL A 65 2.03 2.24 14.40
C VAL A 65 2.57 2.90 15.67
N THR A 66 3.25 4.03 15.54
CA THR A 66 3.79 4.76 16.69
C THR A 66 2.66 5.26 17.61
N ASP A 67 1.61 5.87 17.06
CA ASP A 67 0.44 6.30 17.85
C ASP A 67 -0.23 5.12 18.56
N THR A 68 -0.38 4.00 17.87
CA THR A 68 -0.96 2.78 18.44
C THR A 68 -0.13 2.27 19.61
N LEU A 69 1.18 2.12 19.43
CA LEU A 69 2.09 1.63 20.46
C LEU A 69 2.15 2.58 21.67
N PHE A 70 2.24 3.88 21.40
CA PHE A 70 2.26 4.91 22.45
C PHE A 70 1.03 4.82 23.36
N ASN A 71 -0.14 4.61 22.79
CA ASN A 71 -1.37 4.54 23.56
C ASN A 71 -1.63 3.17 24.19
N GLN A 72 -1.17 2.11 23.54
CA GLN A 72 -1.39 0.73 24.02
C GLN A 72 -0.43 0.36 25.16
N TYR A 73 0.76 0.94 25.16
CA TYR A 73 1.82 0.65 26.12
C TYR A 73 2.33 1.92 26.81
N PRO A 74 1.50 2.57 27.65
CA PRO A 74 1.83 3.87 28.26
C PRO A 74 3.05 3.82 29.20
N ASP A 75 3.34 2.63 29.76
CA ASP A 75 4.41 2.45 30.74
C ASP A 75 5.74 1.99 30.12
N LEU A 76 5.77 1.74 28.80
CA LEU A 76 7.00 1.29 28.15
C LEU A 76 7.92 2.49 27.82
N PRO A 77 9.22 2.38 28.11
CA PRO A 77 10.17 3.40 27.71
C PRO A 77 10.37 3.43 26.19
N GLU A 78 10.80 4.58 25.67
CA GLU A 78 11.00 4.86 24.24
C GLU A 78 11.77 3.76 23.51
N GLY A 79 12.87 3.26 24.07
CA GLY A 79 13.67 2.22 23.43
C GLY A 79 12.94 0.90 23.23
N GLN A 80 11.98 0.56 24.08
CA GLN A 80 11.14 -0.63 23.89
C GLN A 80 10.05 -0.38 22.85
N LEU A 81 9.43 0.79 22.86
CA LEU A 81 8.47 1.19 21.82
C LEU A 81 9.12 1.19 20.43
N ALA A 82 10.34 1.71 20.30
CA ALA A 82 11.10 1.69 19.05
C ALA A 82 11.37 0.26 18.55
N LYS A 83 11.71 -0.68 19.45
CA LYS A 83 11.90 -2.10 19.11
C LYS A 83 10.61 -2.76 18.64
N LEU A 84 9.50 -2.50 19.31
CA LEU A 84 8.18 -3.00 18.89
C LEU A 84 7.79 -2.46 17.51
N ARG A 85 7.99 -1.17 17.28
CA ARG A 85 7.75 -0.58 15.95
C ARG A 85 8.59 -1.26 14.87
N ALA A 86 9.89 -1.43 15.09
CA ALA A 86 10.78 -2.09 14.14
C ALA A 86 10.41 -3.55 13.88
N ALA A 87 9.81 -4.22 14.84
CA ALA A 87 9.36 -5.61 14.68
C ALA A 87 8.15 -5.74 13.74
N VAL A 88 7.32 -4.71 13.63
CA VAL A 88 6.10 -4.72 12.80
C VAL A 88 6.23 -3.88 11.53
N VAL A 89 7.06 -2.84 11.54
CA VAL A 89 7.34 -2.00 10.37
C VAL A 89 8.70 -2.38 9.79
N ASN A 90 8.71 -3.44 9.02
CA ASN A 90 9.89 -3.88 8.27
C ASN A 90 9.45 -4.62 7.01
N MET A 91 10.34 -4.71 6.04
CA MET A 91 10.05 -5.33 4.73
C MET A 91 9.41 -6.71 4.84
N ARG A 92 9.91 -7.57 5.74
CA ARG A 92 9.42 -8.95 5.88
C ARG A 92 7.98 -8.99 6.41
N ALA A 93 7.68 -8.18 7.42
CA ALA A 93 6.35 -8.09 8.01
C ALA A 93 5.36 -7.51 7.00
N LEU A 94 5.72 -6.42 6.31
CA LEU A 94 4.88 -5.78 5.30
C LEU A 94 4.63 -6.71 4.11
N ALA A 95 5.65 -7.41 3.62
CA ALA A 95 5.48 -8.40 2.56
C ALA A 95 4.54 -9.55 2.99
N GLY A 96 4.58 -9.94 4.28
CA GLY A 96 3.65 -10.93 4.83
C GLY A 96 2.20 -10.47 4.77
N VAL A 97 1.92 -9.24 5.15
CA VAL A 97 0.59 -8.62 5.04
C VAL A 97 0.16 -8.54 3.57
N ALA A 98 1.04 -8.06 2.70
CA ALA A 98 0.77 -7.96 1.26
C ALA A 98 0.42 -9.32 0.63
N ARG A 99 1.10 -10.40 1.04
CA ARG A 99 0.75 -11.77 0.61
C ARG A 99 -0.61 -12.21 1.12
N GLY A 100 -0.95 -11.88 2.36
CA GLY A 100 -2.28 -12.14 2.91
C GLY A 100 -3.41 -11.47 2.11
N LEU A 101 -3.14 -10.27 1.62
CA LEU A 101 -4.04 -9.52 0.72
C LEU A 101 -3.98 -9.98 -0.74
N LYS A 102 -3.11 -10.93 -1.09
CA LYS A 102 -2.82 -11.35 -2.48
C LYS A 102 -2.41 -10.16 -3.37
N LEU A 103 -1.77 -9.16 -2.80
CA LEU A 103 -1.47 -7.89 -3.45
C LEU A 103 -0.61 -8.07 -4.71
N GLY A 104 0.29 -9.05 -4.73
CA GLY A 104 1.13 -9.37 -5.88
C GLY A 104 0.35 -9.71 -7.15
N ASN A 105 -0.89 -10.19 -7.04
CA ASN A 105 -1.73 -10.49 -8.21
C ASN A 105 -2.17 -9.23 -8.96
N TYR A 106 -2.18 -8.09 -8.29
CA TYR A 106 -2.68 -6.82 -8.82
C TYR A 106 -1.57 -5.86 -9.23
N VAL A 107 -0.32 -6.09 -8.78
CA VAL A 107 0.82 -5.23 -9.13
C VAL A 107 1.08 -5.28 -10.62
N ARG A 108 1.19 -4.12 -11.26
CA ARG A 108 1.58 -4.00 -12.65
C ARG A 108 3.10 -4.02 -12.74
N LEU A 109 3.64 -5.09 -13.32
CA LEU A 109 5.08 -5.32 -13.49
C LEU A 109 5.44 -5.30 -14.98
N GLY A 110 6.64 -4.80 -15.27
CA GLY A 110 7.25 -5.02 -16.58
C GLY A 110 7.59 -6.49 -16.79
N LYS A 111 7.65 -6.93 -18.04
CA LYS A 111 7.88 -8.34 -18.43
C LYS A 111 9.17 -8.91 -17.84
N GLY A 112 10.23 -8.10 -17.77
CA GLY A 112 11.50 -8.51 -17.17
C GLY A 112 11.38 -8.79 -15.68
N GLU A 113 10.73 -7.92 -14.93
CA GLU A 113 10.54 -8.09 -13.49
C GLU A 113 9.56 -9.24 -13.18
N GLU A 114 8.50 -9.37 -13.96
CA GLU A 114 7.55 -10.48 -13.84
C GLU A 114 8.24 -11.83 -14.08
N GLY A 115 9.07 -11.91 -15.13
CA GLY A 115 9.82 -13.14 -15.47
C GLY A 115 10.81 -13.59 -14.39
N THR A 116 11.25 -12.70 -13.50
CA THR A 116 12.12 -13.00 -12.35
C THR A 116 11.37 -13.24 -11.04
N GLY A 117 10.06 -13.42 -11.09
CA GLY A 117 9.23 -13.67 -9.89
C GLY A 117 8.89 -12.41 -9.10
N GLY A 118 8.88 -11.24 -9.75
CA GLY A 118 8.61 -9.96 -9.12
C GLY A 118 7.32 -9.90 -8.32
N ARG A 119 6.29 -10.66 -8.70
CA ARG A 119 4.98 -10.69 -8.00
C ARG A 119 5.06 -11.21 -6.56
N ASP A 120 6.08 -12.01 -6.21
CA ASP A 120 6.28 -12.52 -4.84
C ASP A 120 7.54 -11.96 -4.17
N LYS A 121 8.21 -11.00 -4.80
CA LYS A 121 9.39 -10.33 -4.24
C LYS A 121 9.01 -9.50 -3.02
N SER A 122 9.62 -9.78 -1.88
CA SER A 122 9.29 -9.10 -0.62
C SER A 122 9.44 -7.59 -0.68
N SER A 123 10.47 -7.07 -1.39
CA SER A 123 10.63 -5.63 -1.57
C SER A 123 9.46 -5.01 -2.35
N ILE A 124 9.10 -5.59 -3.50
CA ILE A 124 7.99 -5.07 -4.33
C ILE A 124 6.66 -5.13 -3.57
N LEU A 125 6.42 -6.21 -2.83
CA LEU A 125 5.20 -6.37 -2.04
C LEU A 125 5.12 -5.36 -0.89
N ALA A 126 6.22 -5.14 -0.16
CA ALA A 126 6.28 -4.15 0.92
C ALA A 126 6.07 -2.74 0.37
N ASP A 127 6.83 -2.34 -0.65
CA ASP A 127 6.74 -1.02 -1.28
C ASP A 127 5.34 -0.75 -1.84
N THR A 128 4.72 -1.77 -2.46
CA THR A 128 3.35 -1.64 -2.97
C THR A 128 2.32 -1.50 -1.85
N LEU A 129 2.49 -2.21 -0.74
CA LEU A 129 1.62 -2.05 0.42
C LEU A 129 1.72 -0.64 1.00
N GLU A 130 2.93 -0.11 1.14
CA GLU A 130 3.13 1.27 1.57
C GLU A 130 2.49 2.26 0.57
N ALA A 131 2.62 2.02 -0.73
CA ALA A 131 1.97 2.85 -1.74
C ALA A 131 0.43 2.83 -1.62
N VAL A 132 -0.16 1.67 -1.33
CA VAL A 132 -1.61 1.56 -1.07
C VAL A 132 -1.99 2.35 0.19
N ILE A 133 -1.21 2.25 1.27
CA ILE A 133 -1.42 3.04 2.49
C ILE A 133 -1.35 4.54 2.19
N GLY A 134 -0.37 4.98 1.40
CA GLY A 134 -0.26 6.36 0.95
C GLY A 134 -1.46 6.83 0.13
N ALA A 135 -1.97 5.98 -0.76
CA ALA A 135 -3.16 6.26 -1.56
C ALA A 135 -4.41 6.39 -0.70
N VAL A 136 -4.61 5.49 0.26
CA VAL A 136 -5.71 5.55 1.23
C VAL A 136 -5.64 6.85 2.05
N TYR A 137 -4.44 7.21 2.50
CA TYR A 137 -4.24 8.46 3.23
C TYR A 137 -4.63 9.70 2.41
N LEU A 138 -4.27 9.75 1.12
CA LEU A 138 -4.64 10.88 0.25
C LEU A 138 -6.15 10.97 0.02
N ASP A 139 -6.82 9.84 -0.02
CA ASP A 139 -8.26 9.78 -0.29
C ASP A 139 -9.12 10.00 0.97
N LYS A 140 -8.70 9.48 2.12
CA LYS A 140 -9.50 9.44 3.36
C LYS A 140 -8.89 10.23 4.53
N GLY A 141 -7.63 10.66 4.45
CA GLY A 141 -6.91 11.27 5.55
C GLY A 141 -6.39 10.25 6.58
N LEU A 142 -5.77 10.77 7.64
CA LEU A 142 -5.32 9.93 8.77
C LEU A 142 -6.51 9.60 9.68
N PRO A 143 -6.59 8.36 10.19
CA PRO A 143 -7.49 8.02 11.27
C PRO A 143 -6.95 8.52 12.60
N LEU A 144 -6.66 9.81 12.68
CA LEU A 144 -6.24 10.43 13.94
C LEU A 144 -7.40 10.33 14.92
N ARG A 145 -7.07 10.07 16.18
CA ARG A 145 -8.04 10.11 17.27
C ARG A 145 -8.78 11.44 17.23
N THR A 146 -10.02 11.41 16.83
CA THR A 146 -10.91 12.53 17.08
C THR A 146 -11.06 12.69 18.57
N CYS A 147 -11.00 13.94 19.08
CA CYS A 147 -11.38 14.25 20.44
C CYS A 147 -12.74 13.61 20.77
N PRO A 148 -13.02 13.26 22.05
CA PRO A 148 -14.26 12.60 22.43
C PRO A 148 -15.46 13.38 21.87
N GLY A 149 -16.15 12.78 20.89
CA GLY A 149 -17.31 13.38 20.21
C GLY A 149 -17.28 13.42 18.70
N GLY A 150 -16.18 13.04 18.04
CA GLY A 150 -16.09 12.97 16.58
C GLY A 150 -16.28 11.55 16.03
N ALA A 151 -16.88 11.44 14.86
CA ALA A 151 -17.30 10.19 14.23
C ALA A 151 -16.18 9.15 14.10
N GLN A 152 -16.45 7.94 14.57
CA GLN A 152 -15.51 6.80 14.65
C GLN A 152 -15.28 6.07 13.30
N GLU A 153 -15.75 6.59 12.18
CA GLU A 153 -15.77 5.86 10.91
C GLU A 153 -14.39 5.58 10.29
N GLY A 154 -13.37 6.39 10.58
CA GLY A 154 -12.02 6.19 10.06
C GLY A 154 -11.16 5.17 10.82
N LEU A 155 -11.45 4.91 12.09
CA LEU A 155 -10.59 4.10 12.97
C LEU A 155 -10.69 2.58 12.72
N VAL A 156 -11.83 2.11 12.22
CA VAL A 156 -12.09 0.67 12.01
C VAL A 156 -11.23 0.12 10.88
N THR A 157 -10.99 0.94 9.87
CA THR A 157 -10.30 0.60 8.62
C THR A 157 -8.82 0.29 8.82
N TRP A 158 -8.12 1.08 9.63
CA TRP A 158 -6.67 0.96 9.85
C TRP A 158 -6.26 -0.13 10.84
N ARG A 159 -7.18 -0.63 11.63
CA ARG A 159 -6.92 -1.72 12.59
C ARG A 159 -6.76 -3.09 11.94
N ARG A 160 -7.08 -3.22 10.65
CA ARG A 160 -7.04 -4.48 9.91
C ARG A 160 -5.94 -4.54 8.84
N LEU A 161 -5.32 -3.41 8.51
CA LEU A 161 -4.08 -3.34 7.74
C LEU A 161 -2.87 -3.45 8.67
#